data_f586ee5f901ed77220ee2ef9cd59bbaf
#
_entry.id   f586ee5f901ed77220ee2ef9cd59bbaf
#
_cell.length_a   1.000
_cell.length_b   1.000
_cell.length_c   1.000
_cell.angle_alpha   90.00
_cell.angle_beta   90.00
_cell.angle_gamma   90.00
#
_symmetry.space_group_name_H-M   'P 1'
#
loop_
_entity.id
_entity.type
_entity.pdbx_description
1 polymer ?
#
loop_
_entity_poly.entity_id
_entity_poly.type
_entity_poly.pdbx_seq_one_letter_code
_entity_poly.pdbx_strand_id
1 'polypeptide(L)'
;AEALRYVSIATDNTIAVTIDDFRYPAMEQLFQVKVPTPQAYVFHKGLVFEKRREKLKKAKDLYYIFEVLTYCDTIEEKILSGLVEFKDNYPSWFDRFLKNLSVNFADSSSNGVLMVAGQRPGYMLPELNEDQFKQYVFKSYKKLLDSI
;
A
#
# COMPACT_ATOMS: atom_id res chain seq x y z
N ALA A 1 5.72 7.10 20.25
CA ALA A 1 4.85 8.26 19.94
C ALA A 1 4.79 8.60 18.46
N GLU A 2 5.91 8.60 17.71
CA GLU A 2 5.88 8.92 16.27
C GLU A 2 5.15 7.89 15.39
N ALA A 3 5.18 6.61 15.77
CA ALA A 3 4.46 5.55 15.01
C ALA A 3 2.94 5.72 15.06
N LEU A 4 2.41 6.42 16.07
CA LEU A 4 0.99 6.69 16.20
C LEU A 4 0.53 7.95 15.45
N ARG A 5 1.46 8.77 14.96
CA ARG A 5 1.16 10.06 14.34
C ARG A 5 0.24 9.97 13.11
N TYR A 6 0.33 8.88 12.36
CA TYR A 6 -0.43 8.68 11.12
C TYR A 6 -1.57 7.68 11.27
N VAL A 7 -1.82 7.17 12.48
CA VAL A 7 -2.86 6.15 12.72
C VAL A 7 -4.25 6.69 12.39
N SER A 8 -4.51 7.98 12.63
CA SER A 8 -5.79 8.62 12.30
C SER A 8 -6.18 8.44 10.82
N ILE A 9 -5.23 8.44 9.89
CA ILE A 9 -5.52 8.19 8.47
C ILE A 9 -6.24 6.85 8.30
N ALA A 10 -5.73 5.81 8.95
CA ALA A 10 -6.27 4.46 8.82
C ALA A 10 -7.55 4.24 9.65
N THR A 11 -7.73 4.98 10.76
CA THR A 11 -8.90 4.84 11.63
C THR A 11 -10.08 5.71 11.22
N ASP A 12 -9.81 6.88 10.63
CA ASP A 12 -10.85 7.83 10.23
C ASP A 12 -11.37 7.59 8.82
N ASN A 13 -10.62 6.86 7.99
CA ASN A 13 -10.98 6.52 6.61
C ASN A 13 -11.21 5.02 6.48
N THR A 14 -12.36 4.55 6.97
CA THR A 14 -12.68 3.12 7.02
C THR A 14 -13.94 2.79 6.22
N ILE A 15 -14.01 1.53 5.79
CA ILE A 15 -15.21 0.90 5.26
C ILE A 15 -15.61 -0.26 6.17
N ALA A 16 -16.93 -0.49 6.30
CA ALA A 16 -17.45 -1.66 6.99
C ALA A 16 -17.43 -2.86 6.05
N VAL A 17 -16.82 -3.95 6.50
CA VAL A 17 -16.80 -5.23 5.77
C VAL A 17 -17.50 -6.27 6.62
N THR A 18 -18.49 -6.96 6.03
CA THR A 18 -19.14 -8.10 6.67
C THR A 18 -18.28 -9.33 6.48
N ILE A 19 -17.91 -9.98 7.58
CA ILE A 19 -17.21 -11.26 7.53
C ILE A 19 -18.28 -12.34 7.45
N ASP A 20 -18.42 -12.93 6.28
CA ASP A 20 -19.20 -14.13 6.00
C ASP A 20 -18.23 -15.26 5.68
N ASP A 21 -17.81 -15.97 6.72
CA ASP A 21 -16.87 -17.06 6.54
C ASP A 21 -17.60 -18.41 6.57
N PHE A 22 -17.89 -18.93 5.38
CA PHE A 22 -18.50 -20.25 5.21
C PHE A 22 -17.68 -21.42 5.81
N ARG A 23 -16.41 -21.20 6.17
CA ARG A 23 -15.56 -22.18 6.86
C ARG A 23 -15.94 -22.34 8.34
N TYR A 24 -16.71 -21.39 8.88
CA TYR A 24 -17.18 -21.41 10.26
C TYR A 24 -18.71 -21.30 10.33
N PRO A 25 -19.45 -22.34 9.85
CA PRO A 25 -20.92 -22.30 9.78
C PRO A 25 -21.61 -22.22 11.15
N ALA A 26 -20.86 -22.40 12.25
CA ALA A 26 -21.39 -22.23 13.60
C ALA A 26 -21.42 -20.76 14.09
N MET A 27 -20.96 -19.81 13.28
CA MET A 27 -21.10 -18.40 13.59
C MET A 27 -22.54 -17.94 13.32
N GLU A 28 -23.36 -17.92 14.36
CA GLU A 28 -24.76 -17.48 14.31
C GLU A 28 -24.93 -15.99 14.02
N GLN A 29 -23.86 -15.21 14.01
CA GLN A 29 -23.88 -13.76 13.78
C GLN A 29 -22.86 -13.35 12.72
N LEU A 30 -23.31 -12.56 11.74
CA LEU A 30 -22.46 -11.87 10.81
C LEU A 30 -21.67 -10.78 11.56
N PHE A 31 -20.35 -10.82 11.51
CA PHE A 31 -19.52 -9.77 12.09
C PHE A 31 -19.23 -8.69 11.07
N GLN A 32 -19.45 -7.44 11.46
CA GLN A 32 -18.94 -6.29 10.72
C GLN A 32 -17.63 -5.81 11.35
N VAL A 33 -16.61 -5.66 10.52
CA VAL A 33 -15.32 -5.06 10.90
C VAL A 33 -15.09 -3.80 10.10
N LYS A 34 -14.50 -2.79 10.73
CA LYS A 34 -14.03 -1.60 10.03
C LYS A 34 -12.59 -1.83 9.58
N VAL A 35 -12.34 -1.68 8.30
CA VAL A 35 -11.01 -1.76 7.70
C VAL A 35 -10.67 -0.44 7.02
N PRO A 36 -9.40 -0.01 6.98
CA PRO A 36 -9.00 1.16 6.23
C PRO A 36 -9.43 1.03 4.76
N THR A 37 -9.82 2.15 4.14
CA THR A 37 -9.99 2.17 2.69
C THR A 37 -8.66 1.88 2.00
N PRO A 38 -8.63 1.34 0.76
CA PRO A 38 -7.39 1.07 0.04
C PRO A 38 -6.48 2.28 -0.07
N GLN A 39 -7.03 3.47 -0.39
CA GLN A 39 -6.26 4.72 -0.46
C GLN A 39 -5.68 5.13 0.90
N ALA A 40 -6.44 5.00 1.98
CA ALA A 40 -5.95 5.29 3.33
C ALA A 40 -4.84 4.30 3.75
N TYR A 41 -4.99 3.03 3.38
CA TYR A 41 -3.98 2.02 3.61
C TYR A 41 -2.67 2.33 2.88
N VAL A 42 -2.75 2.62 1.57
CA VAL A 42 -1.58 3.00 0.74
C VAL A 42 -0.90 4.25 1.31
N PHE A 43 -1.67 5.29 1.62
CA PHE A 43 -1.13 6.55 2.16
C PHE A 43 -0.45 6.33 3.50
N HIS A 44 -1.11 5.64 4.43
CA HIS A 44 -0.54 5.31 5.73
C HIS A 44 0.77 4.51 5.60
N LYS A 45 0.79 3.45 4.78
CA LYS A 45 1.99 2.63 4.57
C LYS A 45 3.14 3.44 3.96
N GLY A 46 2.87 4.29 2.99
CA GLY A 46 3.87 5.17 2.37
C GLY A 46 4.45 6.24 3.31
N LEU A 47 3.73 6.59 4.39
CA LEU A 47 4.22 7.50 5.42
C LEU A 47 5.06 6.79 6.49
N VAL A 48 4.68 5.56 6.88
CA VAL A 48 5.28 4.91 8.06
C VAL A 48 6.49 4.04 7.73
N PHE A 49 6.64 3.51 6.51
CA PHE A 49 7.71 2.56 6.21
C PHE A 49 9.11 3.12 6.49
N GLU A 50 9.35 4.40 6.20
CA GLU A 50 10.64 5.05 6.50
C GLU A 50 10.95 5.13 8.00
N LYS A 51 9.92 5.11 8.84
CA LYS A 51 10.04 5.15 10.29
C LYS A 51 10.28 3.77 10.93
N ARG A 52 10.15 2.69 10.15
CA ARG A 52 10.42 1.35 10.62
C ARG A 52 11.91 1.16 10.91
N ARG A 53 12.26 0.67 12.07
CA ARG A 53 13.65 0.33 12.43
C ARG A 53 14.13 -0.94 11.72
N GLU A 54 13.24 -1.91 11.58
CA GLU A 54 13.54 -3.20 10.98
C GLU A 54 13.37 -3.16 9.46
N LYS A 55 14.43 -3.52 8.73
CA LYS A 55 14.43 -3.58 7.26
C LYS A 55 13.32 -4.47 6.72
N LEU A 56 13.05 -5.59 7.37
CA LEU A 56 11.98 -6.51 6.97
C LEU A 56 10.60 -5.85 7.06
N LYS A 57 10.33 -5.06 8.09
CA LYS A 57 9.06 -4.34 8.24
C LYS A 57 8.92 -3.23 7.19
N LYS A 58 10.01 -2.53 6.85
CA LYS A 58 10.04 -1.59 5.71
C LYS A 58 9.64 -2.29 4.42
N ALA A 59 10.31 -3.40 4.11
CA ALA A 59 10.07 -4.15 2.89
C ALA A 59 8.63 -4.67 2.81
N LYS A 60 8.06 -5.16 3.91
CA LYS A 60 6.65 -5.59 3.97
C LYS A 60 5.68 -4.44 3.75
N ASP A 61 5.90 -3.28 4.37
CA ASP A 61 5.02 -2.11 4.17
C ASP A 61 4.98 -1.69 2.69
N LEU A 62 6.14 -1.67 2.01
CA LEU A 62 6.22 -1.38 0.57
C LEU A 62 5.58 -2.50 -0.27
N TYR A 63 5.83 -3.76 0.07
CA TYR A 63 5.20 -4.89 -0.63
C TYR A 63 3.66 -4.82 -0.56
N TYR A 64 3.10 -4.48 0.58
CA TYR A 64 1.65 -4.34 0.74
C TYR A 64 1.05 -3.20 -0.09
N ILE A 65 1.76 -2.08 -0.28
CA ILE A 65 1.34 -1.06 -1.25
C ILE A 65 1.31 -1.66 -2.65
N PHE A 66 2.38 -2.36 -3.05
CA PHE A 66 2.46 -3.01 -4.36
C PHE A 66 1.32 -4.02 -4.58
N GLU A 67 1.00 -4.80 -3.56
CA GLU A 67 -0.10 -5.77 -3.59
C GLU A 67 -1.45 -5.10 -3.83
N VAL A 68 -1.72 -3.99 -3.16
CA VAL A 68 -2.94 -3.18 -3.39
C VAL A 68 -2.97 -2.63 -4.82
N LEU A 69 -1.86 -2.07 -5.32
CA LEU A 69 -1.77 -1.55 -6.68
C LEU A 69 -1.94 -2.64 -7.75
N THR A 70 -1.59 -3.88 -7.44
CA THR A 70 -1.69 -5.01 -8.39
C THR A 70 -3.07 -5.65 -8.39
N TYR A 71 -3.70 -5.82 -7.22
CA TYR A 71 -4.96 -6.56 -7.10
C TYR A 71 -6.21 -5.69 -6.99
N CYS A 72 -6.05 -4.39 -6.84
CA CYS A 72 -7.17 -3.45 -6.75
C CYS A 72 -7.32 -2.60 -8.02
N ASP A 73 -6.97 -3.14 -9.18
CA ASP A 73 -7.06 -2.49 -10.49
C ASP A 73 -8.48 -2.01 -10.82
N THR A 74 -9.50 -2.78 -10.44
CA THR A 74 -10.93 -2.43 -10.63
C THR A 74 -11.36 -1.19 -9.86
N ILE A 75 -10.62 -0.79 -8.84
CA ILE A 75 -10.88 0.42 -8.02
C ILE A 75 -9.72 1.42 -8.07
N GLU A 76 -8.82 1.28 -9.04
CA GLU A 76 -7.64 2.14 -9.19
C GLU A 76 -8.01 3.63 -9.19
N GLU A 77 -9.02 4.03 -9.96
CA GLU A 77 -9.47 5.42 -10.03
C GLU A 77 -9.93 5.95 -8.66
N LYS A 78 -10.58 5.11 -7.84
CA LYS A 78 -10.98 5.48 -6.48
C LYS A 78 -9.79 5.63 -5.55
N ILE A 79 -8.76 4.80 -5.73
CA ILE A 79 -7.52 4.90 -4.95
C ILE A 79 -6.82 6.21 -5.30
N LEU A 80 -6.68 6.52 -6.58
CA LEU A 80 -6.02 7.74 -7.05
C LEU A 80 -6.77 9.00 -6.62
N SER A 81 -8.09 9.06 -6.83
CA SER A 81 -8.91 10.20 -6.40
C SER A 81 -8.88 10.40 -4.88
N GLY A 82 -8.96 9.32 -4.10
CA GLY A 82 -8.85 9.38 -2.65
C GLY A 82 -7.47 9.84 -2.16
N LEU A 83 -6.40 9.47 -2.87
CA LEU A 83 -5.05 9.98 -2.58
C LEU A 83 -4.95 11.49 -2.87
N VAL A 84 -5.56 11.96 -3.95
CA VAL A 84 -5.61 13.40 -4.27
C VAL A 84 -6.37 14.18 -3.20
N GLU A 85 -7.47 13.64 -2.65
CA GLU A 85 -8.17 14.25 -1.51
C GLU A 85 -7.27 14.40 -0.27
N PHE A 86 -6.36 13.46 -0.01
CA PHE A 86 -5.41 13.57 1.09
C PHE A 86 -4.39 14.69 0.88
N LYS A 87 -4.11 15.10 -0.36
CA LYS A 87 -3.29 16.28 -0.66
C LYS A 87 -3.90 17.55 -0.07
N ASP A 88 -5.21 17.70 -0.20
CA ASP A 88 -5.91 18.89 0.32
C ASP A 88 -6.07 18.83 1.85
N ASN A 89 -6.36 17.64 2.39
CA ASN A 89 -6.59 17.46 3.81
C ASN A 89 -5.30 17.38 4.65
N TYR A 90 -4.21 16.85 4.08
CA TYR A 90 -2.94 16.60 4.76
C TYR A 90 -1.73 17.01 3.90
N PRO A 91 -1.60 18.26 3.45
CA PRO A 91 -0.59 18.66 2.44
C PRO A 91 0.83 18.29 2.84
N SER A 92 1.25 18.56 4.08
CA SER A 92 2.62 18.26 4.56
C SER A 92 2.89 16.75 4.67
N TRP A 93 1.87 15.96 4.93
CA TRP A 93 2.00 14.49 4.94
C TRP A 93 2.00 13.93 3.52
N PHE A 94 1.25 14.55 2.63
CA PHE A 94 1.23 14.18 1.22
C PHE A 94 2.58 14.45 0.55
N ASP A 95 3.21 15.60 0.79
CA ASP A 95 4.56 15.90 0.33
C ASP A 95 5.59 14.89 0.84
N ARG A 96 5.46 14.48 2.10
CA ARG A 96 6.30 13.43 2.69
C ARG A 96 6.07 12.07 2.03
N PHE A 97 4.82 11.72 1.79
CA PHE A 97 4.45 10.49 1.10
C PHE A 97 5.07 10.43 -0.30
N LEU A 98 4.90 11.49 -1.10
CA LEU A 98 5.51 11.60 -2.42
C LEU A 98 7.03 11.49 -2.36
N LYS A 99 7.67 12.24 -1.45
CA LYS A 99 9.12 12.19 -1.27
C LYS A 99 9.61 10.78 -0.91
N ASN A 100 8.96 10.13 0.04
CA ASN A 100 9.32 8.80 0.49
C ASN A 100 9.27 7.80 -0.67
N LEU A 101 8.21 7.81 -1.47
CA LEU A 101 8.07 6.89 -2.60
C LEU A 101 8.99 7.26 -3.76
N SER A 102 9.09 8.53 -4.14
CA SER A 102 9.93 8.97 -5.27
C SER A 102 11.41 8.60 -5.07
N VAL A 103 11.93 8.74 -3.86
CA VAL A 103 13.34 8.37 -3.56
C VAL A 103 13.54 6.86 -3.64
N ASN A 104 12.55 6.06 -3.20
CA ASN A 104 12.68 4.61 -3.15
C ASN A 104 12.33 3.91 -4.47
N PHE A 105 11.69 4.61 -5.41
CA PHE A 105 11.23 4.07 -6.69
C PHE A 105 11.64 4.97 -7.87
N ALA A 106 12.86 5.52 -7.84
CA ALA A 106 13.38 6.38 -8.92
C ALA A 106 13.67 5.60 -10.21
N ASP A 107 14.08 4.34 -10.09
CA ASP A 107 14.36 3.42 -11.19
C ASP A 107 14.17 1.96 -10.74
N SER A 108 14.34 1.00 -11.67
CA SER A 108 14.17 -0.44 -11.40
C SER A 108 15.23 -1.07 -10.50
N SER A 109 16.33 -0.36 -10.23
CA SER A 109 17.41 -0.78 -9.32
C SER A 109 17.33 -0.11 -7.94
N SER A 110 16.38 0.79 -7.77
CA SER A 110 16.17 1.53 -6.52
C SER A 110 15.87 0.62 -5.34
N ASN A 111 16.23 1.07 -4.15
CA ASN A 111 16.16 0.28 -2.93
C ASN A 111 14.73 -0.22 -2.62
N GLY A 112 13.71 0.60 -2.87
CA GLY A 112 12.31 0.21 -2.70
C GLY A 112 11.91 -0.95 -3.62
N VAL A 113 12.33 -0.92 -4.89
CA VAL A 113 12.09 -2.01 -5.84
C VAL A 113 12.73 -3.30 -5.37
N LEU A 114 14.00 -3.24 -4.90
CA LEU A 114 14.70 -4.41 -4.39
C LEU A 114 14.04 -4.96 -3.11
N MET A 115 13.57 -4.09 -2.23
CA MET A 115 12.83 -4.50 -1.04
C MET A 115 11.52 -5.21 -1.38
N VAL A 116 10.73 -4.68 -2.33
CA VAL A 116 9.48 -5.31 -2.78
C VAL A 116 9.76 -6.64 -3.46
N ALA A 117 10.73 -6.69 -4.37
CA ALA A 117 11.13 -7.92 -5.06
C ALA A 117 11.57 -9.02 -4.09
N GLY A 118 12.29 -8.65 -3.03
CA GLY A 118 12.71 -9.59 -1.98
C GLY A 118 11.57 -10.15 -1.12
N GLN A 119 10.38 -9.57 -1.17
CA GLN A 119 9.18 -10.06 -0.47
C GLN A 119 8.23 -10.87 -1.38
N ARG A 120 8.57 -11.05 -2.65
CA ARG A 120 7.73 -11.72 -3.64
C ARG A 120 7.39 -13.15 -3.22
N PRO A 121 6.10 -13.49 -2.98
CA PRO A 121 5.69 -14.88 -2.78
C PRO A 121 5.62 -15.62 -4.11
N GLY A 122 5.72 -16.96 -4.07
CA GLY A 122 5.78 -17.79 -5.28
C GLY A 122 4.55 -17.72 -6.18
N TYR A 123 3.40 -17.27 -5.66
CA TYR A 123 2.16 -17.11 -6.45
C TYR A 123 2.04 -15.74 -7.13
N MET A 124 2.87 -14.77 -6.76
CA MET A 124 2.80 -13.41 -7.30
C MET A 124 3.49 -13.33 -8.66
N LEU A 125 2.70 -13.24 -9.74
CA LEU A 125 3.18 -13.11 -11.13
C LEU A 125 4.28 -14.12 -11.48
N PRO A 126 4.03 -15.44 -11.26
CA PRO A 126 5.08 -16.47 -11.34
C PRO A 126 5.71 -16.57 -12.74
N GLU A 127 5.03 -16.09 -13.77
CA GLU A 127 5.49 -16.06 -15.17
C GLU A 127 6.62 -15.05 -15.41
N LEU A 128 6.80 -14.07 -14.52
CA LEU A 128 7.86 -13.06 -14.67
C LEU A 128 9.16 -13.56 -14.05
N ASN A 129 10.28 -13.42 -14.78
CA ASN A 129 11.59 -13.59 -14.18
C ASN A 129 11.91 -12.43 -13.21
N GLU A 130 13.03 -12.51 -12.49
CA GLU A 130 13.38 -11.52 -11.45
C GLU A 130 13.49 -10.09 -11.99
N ASP A 131 14.14 -9.91 -13.13
CA ASP A 131 14.32 -8.58 -13.73
C ASP A 131 13.01 -8.02 -14.27
N GLN A 132 12.19 -8.86 -14.90
CA GLN A 132 10.85 -8.49 -15.34
C GLN A 132 9.97 -8.10 -14.14
N PHE A 133 10.07 -8.81 -13.04
CA PHE A 133 9.32 -8.49 -11.83
C PHE A 133 9.75 -7.14 -11.23
N LYS A 134 11.06 -6.87 -11.14
CA LYS A 134 11.59 -5.55 -10.72
C LYS A 134 11.07 -4.42 -11.62
N GLN A 135 11.08 -4.63 -12.94
CA GLN A 135 10.53 -3.66 -13.89
C GLN A 135 9.01 -3.43 -13.68
N TYR A 136 8.28 -4.51 -13.41
CA TYR A 136 6.85 -4.41 -13.13
C TYR A 136 6.57 -3.62 -11.84
N VAL A 137 7.31 -3.92 -10.77
CA VAL A 137 7.24 -3.17 -9.50
C VAL A 137 7.52 -1.68 -9.74
N PHE A 138 8.62 -1.37 -10.42
CA PHE A 138 8.98 0.02 -10.74
C PHE A 138 7.86 0.74 -11.50
N LYS A 139 7.33 0.12 -12.57
CA LYS A 139 6.27 0.69 -13.39
C LYS A 139 4.98 0.92 -12.61
N SER A 140 4.63 0.02 -11.69
CA SER A 140 3.44 0.17 -10.83
C SER A 140 3.54 1.40 -9.93
N TYR A 141 4.68 1.59 -9.27
CA TYR A 141 4.91 2.78 -8.44
C TYR A 141 5.05 4.06 -9.27
N LYS A 142 5.71 3.99 -10.42
CA LYS A 142 5.80 5.13 -11.33
C LYS A 142 4.43 5.58 -11.79
N LYS A 143 3.57 4.65 -12.20
CA LYS A 143 2.18 4.95 -12.59
C LYS A 143 1.43 5.64 -11.46
N LEU A 144 1.55 5.15 -10.23
CA LEU A 144 0.96 5.79 -9.06
C LEU A 144 1.46 7.24 -8.91
N LEU A 145 2.79 7.44 -8.90
CA LEU A 145 3.41 8.75 -8.68
C LEU A 145 3.10 9.76 -9.81
N ASP A 146 3.00 9.29 -11.04
CA ASP A 146 2.68 10.13 -12.21
C ASP A 146 1.18 10.53 -12.23
N SER A 147 0.33 9.86 -11.45
CA SER A 147 -1.13 10.04 -11.46
C SER A 147 -1.68 10.90 -10.31
N ILE A 148 -0.83 11.32 -9.36
CA ILE A 148 -1.26 12.04 -8.15
C ILE A 148 -0.58 13.40 -7.94
#